data_487316368d947bc24941f7ab5a423f94
#
_entry.id   487316368d947bc24941f7ab5a423f94
#
_cell.length_a   1.000
_cell.length_b   1.000
_cell.length_c   1.000
_cell.angle_alpha   90.00
_cell.angle_beta   90.00
_cell.angle_gamma   90.00
#
_symmetry.space_group_name_H-M   'P 1'
#
loop_
_entity.id
_entity.type
_entity.pdbx_description
1 polymer ?
#
loop_
_entity_poly.entity_id
_entity_poly.type
_entity_poly.pdbx_seq_one_letter_code
_entity_poly.pdbx_strand_id
1 'polypeptide(L)'
;MIEGLLAAHTVTTLHFLLSRHLGKARAKRVLDDLLQITSIVAVDDGRIRHALAMNWADFEDAVQAACAEQAEADYLVTRDKKGFRRSVVKVVTPAEMIALSG
;
A
#
# COMPACT_ATOMS: atom_id res chain seq x y z
N MET A 1 -13.32 -0.26 12.34
CA MET A 1 -12.18 0.52 11.80
C MET A 1 -11.81 0.00 10.41
N ILE A 2 -11.63 0.90 9.45
CA ILE A 2 -11.18 0.54 8.10
C ILE A 2 -9.67 0.40 8.12
N GLU A 3 -9.15 -0.72 7.64
CA GLU A 3 -7.72 -0.96 7.58
C GLU A 3 -7.21 -0.96 6.15
N GLY A 4 -6.25 -0.07 5.86
CA GLY A 4 -5.53 -0.05 4.61
C GLY A 4 -4.08 -0.45 4.81
N LEU A 5 -3.50 -1.20 3.87
CA LEU A 5 -2.11 -1.59 3.90
C LEU A 5 -1.30 -0.90 2.81
N LEU A 6 -0.11 -0.46 3.18
CA LEU A 6 0.88 0.19 2.30
C LEU A 6 2.14 -0.65 2.23
N ALA A 7 2.73 -0.75 1.04
CA ALA A 7 4.08 -1.29 0.93
C ALA A 7 5.10 -0.24 1.39
N ALA A 8 6.17 -0.69 2.01
CA ALA A 8 7.26 0.21 2.43
C ALA A 8 7.81 1.01 1.25
N HIS A 9 7.92 0.38 0.09
CA HIS A 9 8.36 1.05 -1.14
C HIS A 9 7.45 2.22 -1.53
N THR A 10 6.13 2.06 -1.38
CA THR A 10 5.17 3.13 -1.65
C THR A 10 5.41 4.33 -0.73
N VAL A 11 5.68 4.08 0.56
CA VAL A 11 5.96 5.12 1.54
C VAL A 11 7.20 5.92 1.16
N THR A 12 8.30 5.24 0.82
CA THR A 12 9.54 5.93 0.47
C THR A 12 9.40 6.74 -0.83
N THR A 13 8.69 6.22 -1.81
CA THR A 13 8.44 6.94 -3.06
C THR A 13 7.55 8.17 -2.82
N LEU A 14 6.51 8.03 -2.00
CA LEU A 14 5.66 9.17 -1.63
C LEU A 14 6.47 10.25 -0.91
N HIS A 15 7.33 9.85 0.02
CA HIS A 15 8.18 10.82 0.72
C HIS A 15 9.04 11.61 -0.27
N PHE A 16 9.66 10.92 -1.21
CA PHE A 16 10.48 11.57 -2.24
C PHE A 16 9.67 12.58 -3.06
N LEU A 17 8.51 12.16 -3.58
CA LEU A 17 7.68 13.02 -4.43
C LEU A 17 7.09 14.20 -3.66
N LEU A 18 6.58 13.96 -2.46
CA LEU A 18 6.00 15.02 -1.64
C LEU A 18 7.06 16.03 -1.21
N SER A 19 8.26 15.55 -0.88
CA SER A 19 9.36 16.44 -0.49
C SER A 19 9.76 17.38 -1.62
N ARG A 20 9.73 16.90 -2.86
CA ARG A 20 10.04 17.73 -4.03
C ARG A 20 9.01 18.81 -4.26
N HIS A 21 7.74 18.54 -4.01
CA HIS A 21 6.65 19.46 -4.33
C HIS A 21 6.23 20.34 -3.16
N LEU A 22 6.33 19.85 -1.93
CA LEU A 22 5.80 20.51 -0.75
C LEU A 22 6.87 20.90 0.28
N GLY A 23 8.10 20.42 0.13
CA GLY A 23 9.15 20.54 1.12
C GLY A 23 9.05 19.44 2.19
N LYS A 24 10.14 19.23 2.91
CA LYS A 24 10.27 18.10 3.86
C LYS A 24 9.27 18.16 5.02
N ALA A 25 9.00 19.33 5.58
CA ALA A 25 8.13 19.46 6.74
C ALA A 25 6.68 19.09 6.40
N ARG A 26 6.18 19.56 5.25
CA ARG A 26 4.81 19.25 4.82
C ARG A 26 4.70 17.80 4.36
N ALA A 27 5.72 17.28 3.69
CA ALA A 27 5.76 15.88 3.29
C ALA A 27 5.67 14.96 4.50
N LYS A 28 6.42 15.25 5.55
CA LYS A 28 6.36 14.48 6.79
C LYS A 28 4.97 14.50 7.39
N ARG A 29 4.31 15.64 7.43
CA ARG A 29 2.94 15.73 7.99
C ARG A 29 1.94 14.91 7.18
N VAL A 30 2.03 14.98 5.85
CA VAL A 30 1.14 14.20 4.99
C VAL A 30 1.34 12.70 5.21
N LEU A 31 2.60 12.25 5.31
CA LEU A 31 2.89 10.84 5.58
C LEU A 31 2.45 10.41 6.98
N ASP A 32 2.67 11.25 7.99
CA ASP A 32 2.20 10.96 9.35
C ASP A 32 0.68 10.74 9.36
N ASP A 33 -0.06 11.61 8.67
CA ASP A 33 -1.51 11.51 8.59
C ASP A 33 -1.93 10.21 7.88
N LEU A 34 -1.27 9.88 6.77
CA LEU A 34 -1.57 8.65 6.03
C LEU A 34 -1.28 7.40 6.89
N LEU A 35 -0.18 7.40 7.63
CA LEU A 35 0.21 6.26 8.47
C LEU A 35 -0.67 6.09 9.71
N GLN A 36 -1.46 7.11 10.07
CA GLN A 36 -2.46 6.96 11.13
C GLN A 36 -3.65 6.13 10.69
N ILE A 37 -3.94 6.08 9.39
CA ILE A 37 -5.09 5.38 8.84
C ILE A 37 -4.70 4.13 8.05
N THR A 38 -3.41 3.85 7.93
CA THR A 38 -2.90 2.67 7.23
C THR A 38 -1.81 2.00 8.05
N SER A 39 -1.50 0.76 7.68
CA SER A 39 -0.36 0.02 8.24
C SER A 39 0.58 -0.35 7.11
N ILE A 40 1.86 -0.47 7.43
CA ILE A 40 2.85 -0.92 6.44
C ILE A 40 2.77 -2.44 6.36
N VAL A 41 2.85 -2.94 5.12
CA VAL A 41 2.81 -4.39 4.86
C VAL A 41 3.98 -5.10 5.55
N ALA A 42 3.65 -6.10 6.35
CA ALA A 42 4.64 -7.01 6.92
C ALA A 42 4.83 -8.19 5.96
N VAL A 43 6.08 -8.52 5.64
CA VAL A 43 6.41 -9.60 4.71
C VAL A 43 7.11 -10.72 5.47
N ASP A 44 6.59 -11.94 5.33
CA ASP A 44 7.18 -13.13 5.95
C ASP A 44 7.28 -14.26 4.91
N ASP A 45 7.83 -15.40 5.34
CA ASP A 45 8.04 -16.56 4.48
C ASP A 45 6.73 -17.03 3.84
N GLY A 46 5.67 -17.15 4.63
CA GLY A 46 4.37 -17.61 4.12
C GLY A 46 3.79 -16.72 3.04
N ARG A 47 3.92 -15.41 3.23
CA ARG A 47 3.40 -14.44 2.27
C ARG A 47 4.19 -14.45 0.96
N ILE A 48 5.50 -14.61 1.04
CA ILE A 48 6.34 -14.75 -0.14
C ILE A 48 5.96 -16.00 -0.94
N ARG A 49 5.78 -17.14 -0.26
CA ARG A 49 5.39 -18.39 -0.93
C ARG A 49 4.01 -18.29 -1.56
N HIS A 50 3.08 -17.65 -0.88
CA HIS A 50 1.74 -17.43 -1.42
C HIS A 50 1.81 -16.56 -2.69
N ALA A 51 2.61 -15.49 -2.66
CA ALA A 51 2.78 -14.62 -3.82
C ALA A 51 3.36 -15.36 -5.02
N LEU A 52 4.33 -16.25 -4.80
CA LEU A 52 4.91 -17.06 -5.86
C LEU A 52 3.84 -17.94 -6.52
N ALA A 53 2.93 -18.49 -5.73
CA ALA A 53 1.86 -19.36 -6.23
C ALA A 53 0.80 -18.61 -7.04
N MET A 54 0.70 -17.29 -6.89
CA MET A 54 -0.28 -16.47 -7.59
C MET A 54 0.04 -16.31 -9.08
N ASN A 55 1.29 -16.47 -9.48
CA ASN A 55 1.75 -16.34 -10.87
C ASN A 55 1.40 -14.99 -11.52
N TRP A 56 1.52 -13.90 -10.77
CA TRP A 56 1.33 -12.58 -11.32
C TRP A 56 2.56 -12.16 -12.15
N ALA A 57 2.32 -11.30 -13.16
CA ALA A 57 3.40 -10.79 -14.00
C ALA A 57 4.46 -10.02 -13.19
N ASP A 58 4.02 -9.24 -12.20
CA ASP A 58 4.92 -8.49 -11.31
C ASP A 58 4.90 -9.14 -9.93
N PHE A 59 6.04 -9.72 -9.55
CA PHE A 59 6.16 -10.43 -8.27
C PHE A 59 6.04 -9.49 -7.07
N GLU A 60 6.57 -8.28 -7.18
CA GLU A 60 6.47 -7.31 -6.09
C GLU A 60 5.01 -6.94 -5.81
N ASP A 61 4.22 -6.73 -6.86
CA ASP A 61 2.79 -6.49 -6.74
C ASP A 61 2.08 -7.68 -6.12
N ALA A 62 2.45 -8.89 -6.53
CA ALA A 62 1.88 -10.12 -5.97
C ALA A 62 2.15 -10.22 -4.47
N VAL A 63 3.35 -9.86 -4.01
CA VAL A 63 3.70 -9.87 -2.58
C VAL A 63 2.80 -8.91 -1.81
N GLN A 64 2.59 -7.71 -2.33
CA GLN A 64 1.71 -6.74 -1.68
C GLN A 64 0.28 -7.24 -1.59
N ALA A 65 -0.23 -7.80 -2.68
CA ALA A 65 -1.60 -8.34 -2.72
C ALA A 65 -1.76 -9.54 -1.77
N ALA A 66 -0.77 -10.42 -1.71
CA ALA A 66 -0.78 -11.57 -0.81
C ALA A 66 -0.81 -11.12 0.65
N CYS A 67 -0.01 -10.10 0.99
CA CYS A 67 0.03 -9.57 2.35
C CYS A 67 -1.31 -8.96 2.75
N ALA A 68 -1.93 -8.19 1.86
CA ALA A 68 -3.22 -7.57 2.11
C ALA A 68 -4.32 -8.61 2.30
N GLU A 69 -4.32 -9.65 1.46
CA GLU A 69 -5.28 -10.72 1.52
C GLU A 69 -5.16 -11.52 2.82
N GLN A 70 -3.95 -11.91 3.20
CA GLN A 70 -3.72 -12.70 4.41
C GLN A 70 -3.95 -11.91 5.69
N ALA A 71 -3.74 -10.60 5.66
CA ALA A 71 -4.02 -9.73 6.78
C ALA A 71 -5.51 -9.34 6.87
N GLU A 72 -6.30 -9.78 5.89
CA GLU A 72 -7.73 -9.44 5.80
C GLU A 72 -7.95 -7.92 5.83
N ALA A 73 -7.09 -7.19 5.12
CA ALA A 73 -7.21 -5.74 5.02
C ALA A 73 -8.44 -5.35 4.22
N ASP A 74 -9.02 -4.21 4.55
CA ASP A 74 -10.14 -3.66 3.79
C ASP A 74 -9.67 -3.09 2.46
N TYR A 75 -8.47 -2.50 2.45
CA TYR A 75 -7.91 -1.87 1.25
C TYR A 75 -6.41 -2.14 1.14
N LEU A 76 -5.95 -2.24 -0.11
CA LEU A 76 -4.53 -2.19 -0.46
C LEU A 76 -4.25 -0.83 -1.08
N VAL A 77 -3.36 -0.06 -0.47
CA VAL A 77 -3.07 1.30 -0.91
C VAL A 77 -1.84 1.32 -1.80
N THR A 78 -1.99 1.80 -3.02
CA THR A 78 -0.91 1.88 -4.00
C THR A 78 -1.07 3.09 -4.90
N ARG A 79 0.04 3.61 -5.43
CA ARG A 79 0.03 4.72 -6.36
C ARG A 79 -0.42 4.30 -7.77
N ASP A 80 -0.24 3.04 -8.13
CA ASP A 80 -0.59 2.52 -9.45
C ASP A 80 -1.44 1.26 -9.31
N LYS A 81 -2.72 1.41 -9.61
CA LYS A 81 -3.68 0.31 -9.49
C LYS A 81 -3.62 -0.72 -10.62
N LYS A 82 -2.93 -0.40 -11.71
CA LYS A 82 -2.92 -1.27 -12.91
C LYS A 82 -2.40 -2.66 -12.64
N GLY A 83 -1.35 -2.79 -11.84
CA GLY A 83 -0.74 -4.07 -11.51
C GLY A 83 -1.59 -4.95 -10.61
N PHE A 84 -2.71 -4.43 -10.09
CA PHE A 84 -3.51 -5.10 -9.07
C PHE A 84 -4.90 -5.50 -9.54
N ARG A 85 -5.12 -5.60 -10.85
CA ARG A 85 -6.45 -5.96 -11.39
C ARG A 85 -6.97 -7.30 -10.88
N ARG A 86 -6.07 -8.21 -10.52
CA ARG A 86 -6.42 -9.54 -10.01
C ARG A 86 -6.50 -9.60 -8.50
N SER A 87 -6.36 -8.46 -7.80
CA SER A 87 -6.38 -8.43 -6.34
C SER A 87 -7.77 -8.76 -5.80
N VAL A 88 -7.81 -9.63 -4.78
CA VAL A 88 -9.02 -9.94 -4.02
C VAL A 88 -9.40 -8.76 -3.14
N VAL A 89 -8.39 -8.09 -2.56
CA VAL A 89 -8.58 -6.92 -1.72
C VAL A 89 -8.76 -5.69 -2.62
N LYS A 90 -9.71 -4.83 -2.26
CA LYS A 90 -9.96 -3.61 -3.03
C LYS A 90 -8.75 -2.68 -2.99
N VAL A 91 -8.36 -2.18 -4.15
CA VAL A 91 -7.16 -1.36 -4.33
C VAL A 91 -7.54 0.10 -4.46
N VAL A 92 -6.88 0.95 -3.68
CA VAL A 92 -7.12 2.40 -3.68
C VAL A 92 -5.80 3.16 -3.72
N THR A 93 -5.86 4.41 -4.16
CA THR A 93 -4.70 5.30 -4.10
C THR A 93 -4.59 5.92 -2.69
N PRO A 94 -3.42 6.50 -2.33
CA PRO A 94 -3.32 7.22 -1.06
C PRO A 94 -4.37 8.31 -0.90
N ALA A 95 -4.66 9.07 -1.97
CA ALA A 95 -5.69 10.11 -1.93
C ALA A 95 -7.07 9.54 -1.66
N GLU A 96 -7.40 8.43 -2.32
CA GLU A 96 -8.68 7.74 -2.11
C GLU A 96 -8.78 7.21 -0.67
N MET A 97 -7.70 6.68 -0.12
CA MET A 97 -7.69 6.17 1.26
C MET A 97 -7.95 7.30 2.26
N ILE A 98 -7.34 8.45 2.06
CA ILE A 98 -7.56 9.62 2.91
C ILE A 98 -9.03 10.04 2.84
N ALA A 99 -9.62 10.08 1.66
CA ALA A 99 -11.04 10.42 1.48
C ALA A 99 -11.95 9.43 2.19
N LEU A 100 -11.62 8.13 2.17
CA LEU A 100 -12.42 7.10 2.82
C LEU A 100 -12.34 7.17 4.34
N SER A 101 -11.25 7.67 4.89
CA SER A 101 -11.06 7.74 6.34
C SER A 101 -11.72 8.96 6.98
N GLY A 102 -12.00 9.97 6.17
CA GLY A 102 -12.58 11.22 6.62
C GLY A 102 -14.03 11.32 6.35
#